data_9aab5480a96455b60e4381e1b4413ca4
#
_entry.id   9aab5480a96455b60e4381e1b4413ca4
#
_cell.length_a   1.000
_cell.length_b   1.000
_cell.length_c   1.000
_cell.angle_alpha   90.00
_cell.angle_beta   90.00
_cell.angle_gamma   90.00
#
_symmetry.space_group_name_H-M   'P 1'
#
loop_
_entity.id
_entity.type
_entity.pdbx_description
1 polymer ?
#
loop_
_entity_poly.entity_id
_entity_poly.type
_entity_poly.pdbx_seq_one_letter_code
_entity_poly.pdbx_strand_id
1 'polypeptide(L)'
;MEKEIEYNEGKGSENGFVMINNNFLENWSGIIGAGPSILYLDLLSYCYGKKTHAWPSVGTLAKDLGITKNSIRKYREVLIKYGLIKKMYKRKSADGNYQTNVYEIVRSEDLLYLDKKEGE
;
A
#
# COMPACT_ATOMS: atom_id res chain seq x y z
N MET A 1 14.14 -18.46 -4.36
CA MET A 1 14.07 -17.15 -4.57
C MET A 1 12.88 -16.68 -5.21
N GLU A 2 12.73 -16.80 -6.48
CA GLU A 2 11.55 -16.28 -7.11
C GLU A 2 10.32 -16.88 -6.59
N LYS A 3 10.39 -18.14 -6.21
CA LYS A 3 9.24 -18.77 -5.68
C LYS A 3 8.75 -18.15 -4.44
N GLU A 4 9.65 -17.66 -3.62
CA GLU A 4 9.25 -17.00 -2.42
C GLU A 4 8.53 -15.75 -2.69
N ILE A 5 8.92 -15.05 -3.75
CA ILE A 5 8.23 -13.84 -4.12
C ILE A 5 6.79 -14.13 -4.46
N GLU A 6 6.54 -15.24 -5.13
CA GLU A 6 5.19 -15.57 -5.51
C GLU A 6 4.31 -15.85 -4.32
N TYR A 7 4.88 -16.37 -3.25
CA TYR A 7 4.09 -16.66 -2.07
C TYR A 7 3.95 -15.47 -1.17
N ASN A 8 4.68 -14.40 -1.41
CA ASN A 8 4.73 -13.30 -0.48
C ASN A 8 3.56 -12.37 -0.68
N GLU A 9 2.55 -12.59 0.10
CA GLU A 9 1.49 -11.63 0.32
C GLU A 9 0.83 -11.11 -0.93
N GLY A 10 0.86 -11.91 -2.00
CA GLY A 10 0.09 -11.55 -3.17
C GLY A 10 0.73 -10.59 -4.13
N LYS A 11 2.03 -10.32 -3.96
CA LYS A 11 2.71 -9.45 -4.91
C LYS A 11 2.67 -10.05 -6.30
N GLY A 12 2.64 -9.19 -7.32
CA GLY A 12 2.60 -9.63 -8.69
C GLY A 12 3.92 -10.22 -9.14
N SER A 13 4.06 -10.39 -10.44
CA SER A 13 5.24 -11.04 -10.97
C SER A 13 6.48 -10.19 -10.67
N GLU A 14 7.63 -10.85 -10.57
CA GLU A 14 8.86 -10.13 -10.28
C GLU A 14 9.27 -9.19 -11.39
N ASN A 15 8.70 -9.36 -12.60
CA ASN A 15 8.97 -8.47 -13.71
C ASN A 15 7.87 -7.44 -13.89
N GLY A 16 7.01 -7.31 -12.90
CA GLY A 16 5.93 -6.35 -12.99
C GLY A 16 6.40 -4.93 -12.74
N PHE A 17 5.49 -4.02 -12.87
CA PHE A 17 5.78 -2.62 -12.61
C PHE A 17 4.54 -1.95 -12.03
N VAL A 18 4.76 -0.80 -11.42
CA VAL A 18 3.68 0.00 -10.87
C VAL A 18 3.45 1.18 -11.81
N MET A 19 2.20 1.36 -12.23
CA MET A 19 1.85 2.53 -13.03
C MET A 19 1.22 3.54 -12.10
N ILE A 20 1.71 4.76 -12.19
CA ILE A 20 1.23 5.84 -11.35
C ILE A 20 0.69 6.95 -12.24
N ASN A 21 -0.51 7.40 -11.94
CA ASN A 21 -1.08 8.54 -12.65
C ASN A 21 -0.32 9.80 -12.24
N ASN A 22 -0.01 10.66 -13.21
CA ASN A 22 0.74 11.88 -12.91
C ASN A 22 0.05 12.75 -11.87
N ASN A 23 -1.26 12.69 -11.80
CA ASN A 23 -2.00 13.43 -10.79
C ASN A 23 -1.50 13.16 -9.39
N PHE A 24 -1.05 11.92 -9.13
CA PHE A 24 -0.53 11.60 -7.81
C PHE A 24 0.70 12.45 -7.48
N LEU A 25 1.64 12.53 -8.43
CA LEU A 25 2.84 13.30 -8.19
C LEU A 25 2.57 14.80 -8.15
N GLU A 26 1.61 15.26 -8.96
CA GLU A 26 1.33 16.67 -9.05
C GLU A 26 0.52 17.20 -7.87
N ASN A 27 -0.38 16.39 -7.34
CA ASN A 27 -1.37 16.89 -6.41
C ASN A 27 -1.41 16.14 -5.07
N TRP A 28 -0.72 15.05 -4.93
CA TRP A 28 -0.82 14.25 -3.71
C TRP A 28 0.49 14.07 -2.98
N SER A 29 1.57 13.76 -3.71
CA SER A 29 2.83 13.39 -3.05
C SER A 29 3.38 14.51 -2.19
N GLY A 30 3.23 15.75 -2.61
CA GLY A 30 3.69 16.89 -1.83
C GLY A 30 2.89 17.08 -0.54
N ILE A 31 1.62 16.69 -0.57
CA ILE A 31 0.77 16.84 0.61
C ILE A 31 1.07 15.76 1.64
N ILE A 32 1.18 14.52 1.21
CA ILE A 32 1.35 13.42 2.15
C ILE A 32 2.82 13.18 2.50
N GLY A 33 3.75 13.68 1.67
CA GLY A 33 5.17 13.55 1.96
C GLY A 33 5.79 12.36 1.25
N ALA A 34 7.13 12.37 1.20
CA ALA A 34 7.87 11.35 0.47
C ALA A 34 7.72 9.96 1.08
N GLY A 35 7.77 9.86 2.41
CA GLY A 35 7.65 8.56 3.08
C GLY A 35 6.32 7.87 2.79
N PRO A 36 5.20 8.51 3.10
CA PRO A 36 3.92 7.90 2.76
C PRO A 36 3.76 7.67 1.27
N SER A 37 4.33 8.52 0.43
CA SER A 37 4.23 8.31 -1.02
C SER A 37 4.90 7.03 -1.45
N ILE A 38 6.10 6.75 -0.94
CA ILE A 38 6.80 5.54 -1.34
C ILE A 38 6.09 4.31 -0.78
N LEU A 39 5.51 4.41 0.42
CA LEU A 39 4.73 3.31 0.96
C LEU A 39 3.52 3.04 0.08
N TYR A 40 2.85 4.10 -0.38
CA TYR A 40 1.71 3.95 -1.27
C TYR A 40 2.11 3.19 -2.55
N LEU A 41 3.25 3.56 -3.13
CA LEU A 41 3.72 2.88 -4.33
C LEU A 41 4.00 1.40 -4.06
N ASP A 42 4.59 1.09 -2.90
CA ASP A 42 4.87 -0.30 -2.58
C ASP A 42 3.58 -1.09 -2.39
N LEU A 43 2.59 -0.50 -1.74
CA LEU A 43 1.29 -1.15 -1.59
C LEU A 43 0.64 -1.40 -2.95
N LEU A 44 0.75 -0.45 -3.86
CA LEU A 44 0.20 -0.64 -5.20
C LEU A 44 0.87 -1.79 -5.93
N SER A 45 2.14 -2.06 -5.64
CA SER A 45 2.82 -3.17 -6.28
C SER A 45 2.22 -4.52 -5.90
N TYR A 46 1.45 -4.57 -4.81
CA TYR A 46 0.75 -5.77 -4.39
C TYR A 46 -0.67 -5.83 -4.94
N CYS A 47 -1.10 -4.78 -5.66
CA CYS A 47 -2.45 -4.69 -6.23
C CYS A 47 -2.38 -4.77 -7.74
N TYR A 48 -1.76 -5.82 -8.24
CA TYR A 48 -1.56 -5.94 -9.69
C TYR A 48 -2.88 -6.24 -10.39
N GLY A 49 -2.90 -5.94 -11.67
CA GLY A 49 -4.10 -6.15 -12.47
C GLY A 49 -5.19 -5.20 -12.01
N LYS A 50 -6.35 -5.74 -11.75
CA LYS A 50 -7.49 -4.95 -11.28
C LYS A 50 -7.70 -5.08 -9.78
N LYS A 51 -6.79 -5.73 -9.08
CA LYS A 51 -6.90 -5.88 -7.65
C LYS A 51 -6.78 -4.54 -6.95
N THR A 52 -7.56 -4.36 -5.90
CA THR A 52 -7.49 -3.17 -5.07
C THR A 52 -7.12 -3.52 -3.64
N HIS A 53 -6.91 -4.79 -3.32
CA HIS A 53 -6.59 -5.23 -1.97
C HIS A 53 -5.18 -5.77 -1.92
N ALA A 54 -4.49 -5.50 -0.82
CA ALA A 54 -3.13 -5.97 -0.60
C ALA A 54 -2.99 -6.38 0.84
N TRP A 55 -2.11 -7.37 1.10
CA TRP A 55 -1.97 -7.86 2.47
C TRP A 55 -0.51 -8.14 2.86
N PRO A 56 0.45 -7.28 2.51
CA PRO A 56 1.80 -7.47 3.00
C PRO A 56 1.88 -7.12 4.47
N SER A 57 2.74 -7.82 5.20
CA SER A 57 2.94 -7.52 6.61
C SER A 57 3.75 -6.24 6.76
N VAL A 58 3.69 -5.65 7.95
CA VAL A 58 4.51 -4.48 8.24
C VAL A 58 6.00 -4.82 8.06
N GLY A 59 6.39 -6.03 8.45
CA GLY A 59 7.77 -6.44 8.27
C GLY A 59 8.18 -6.53 6.83
N THR A 60 7.29 -7.03 5.97
CA THR A 60 7.57 -7.10 4.55
C THR A 60 7.73 -5.72 3.95
N LEU A 61 6.84 -4.81 4.31
CA LEU A 61 6.91 -3.44 3.81
C LEU A 61 8.18 -2.74 4.29
N ALA A 62 8.55 -2.96 5.55
CA ALA A 62 9.78 -2.38 6.10
C ALA A 62 10.99 -2.88 5.33
N LYS A 63 11.00 -4.17 5.01
CA LYS A 63 12.10 -4.75 4.27
C LYS A 63 12.14 -4.23 2.84
N ASP A 64 10.98 -4.15 2.20
CA ASP A 64 10.90 -3.63 0.82
C ASP A 64 11.51 -2.24 0.72
N LEU A 65 11.21 -1.39 1.69
CA LEU A 65 11.56 0.02 1.60
C LEU A 65 12.81 0.39 2.38
N GLY A 66 13.37 -0.56 3.14
CA GLY A 66 14.59 -0.30 3.90
C GLY A 66 14.37 0.68 5.05
N ILE A 67 13.21 0.66 5.67
CA ILE A 67 12.91 1.55 6.79
C ILE A 67 12.37 0.70 7.95
N THR A 68 12.17 1.34 9.09
CA THR A 68 11.74 0.63 10.28
C THR A 68 10.25 0.33 10.25
N LYS A 69 9.84 -0.65 11.03
CA LYS A 69 8.42 -0.97 11.15
C LYS A 69 7.64 0.22 11.72
N ASN A 70 8.26 0.97 12.63
CA ASN A 70 7.59 2.15 13.19
C ASN A 70 7.33 3.19 12.11
N SER A 71 8.28 3.37 11.19
CA SER A 71 8.08 4.29 10.08
C SER A 71 6.93 3.82 9.20
N ILE A 72 6.85 2.51 8.94
CA ILE A 72 5.76 1.97 8.14
C ILE A 72 4.42 2.29 8.80
N ARG A 73 4.31 2.08 10.11
CA ARG A 73 3.07 2.36 10.81
C ARG A 73 2.69 3.82 10.75
N LYS A 74 3.68 4.69 10.91
CA LYS A 74 3.46 6.13 10.85
C LYS A 74 2.97 6.55 9.45
N TYR A 75 3.62 6.06 8.42
CA TYR A 75 3.25 6.43 7.05
C TYR A 75 1.89 5.84 6.69
N ARG A 76 1.61 4.65 7.19
CA ARG A 76 0.31 4.01 6.97
C ARG A 76 -0.83 4.88 7.52
N GLU A 77 -0.61 5.46 8.71
CA GLU A 77 -1.61 6.34 9.30
C GLU A 77 -1.89 7.55 8.42
N VAL A 78 -0.86 8.09 7.80
CA VAL A 78 -1.05 9.20 6.87
C VAL A 78 -1.91 8.77 5.68
N LEU A 79 -1.61 7.60 5.12
CA LEU A 79 -2.38 7.12 3.98
C LEU A 79 -3.83 6.87 4.33
N ILE A 80 -4.08 6.38 5.53
CA ILE A 80 -5.46 6.18 6.00
C ILE A 80 -6.14 7.52 6.18
N LYS A 81 -5.45 8.47 6.78
CA LYS A 81 -6.02 9.78 7.06
C LYS A 81 -6.48 10.48 5.79
N TYR A 82 -5.68 10.39 4.74
CA TYR A 82 -6.02 11.06 3.48
C TYR A 82 -6.85 10.18 2.54
N GLY A 83 -7.13 8.95 2.93
CA GLY A 83 -8.04 8.11 2.16
C GLY A 83 -7.41 7.30 1.05
N LEU A 84 -6.07 7.31 0.94
CA LEU A 84 -5.41 6.48 -0.07
C LEU A 84 -5.49 5.01 0.30
N ILE A 85 -5.44 4.72 1.61
CA ILE A 85 -5.88 3.43 2.11
C ILE A 85 -7.32 3.65 2.54
N LYS A 86 -8.23 3.09 1.76
CA LYS A 86 -9.64 3.29 2.01
C LYS A 86 -10.11 2.55 3.24
N LYS A 87 -9.52 1.39 3.50
CA LYS A 87 -9.95 0.53 4.59
C LYS A 87 -8.82 -0.41 4.97
N MET A 88 -8.67 -0.68 6.24
CA MET A 88 -7.73 -1.68 6.72
C MET A 88 -8.47 -2.57 7.70
N TYR A 89 -8.32 -3.89 7.56
CA TYR A 89 -8.97 -4.82 8.47
C TYR A 89 -8.10 -6.05 8.61
N LYS A 90 -8.39 -6.84 9.63
CA LYS A 90 -7.64 -8.06 9.88
C LYS A 90 -8.40 -9.25 9.35
N ARG A 91 -7.65 -10.21 8.81
CA ARG A 91 -8.21 -11.44 8.33
C ARG A 91 -7.41 -12.59 8.91
N LYS A 92 -8.11 -13.61 9.42
CA LYS A 92 -7.45 -14.77 9.97
C LYS A 92 -7.05 -15.73 8.88
N SER A 93 -5.96 -16.44 9.12
CA SER A 93 -5.56 -17.50 8.22
C SER A 93 -6.61 -18.61 8.27
N ALA A 94 -6.53 -19.52 7.30
CA ALA A 94 -7.51 -20.60 7.20
C ALA A 94 -7.54 -21.45 8.48
N ASP A 95 -6.39 -21.63 9.11
CA ASP A 95 -6.34 -22.45 10.32
C ASP A 95 -6.52 -21.62 11.59
N GLY A 96 -6.69 -20.32 11.46
CA GLY A 96 -6.93 -19.47 12.61
C GLY A 96 -5.72 -19.16 13.45
N ASN A 97 -4.53 -19.58 13.02
CA ASN A 97 -3.34 -19.44 13.84
C ASN A 97 -2.74 -18.05 13.82
N TYR A 98 -3.01 -17.27 12.79
CA TYR A 98 -2.49 -15.91 12.77
C TYR A 98 -3.42 -15.02 11.96
N GLN A 99 -3.21 -13.73 12.13
CA GLN A 99 -4.00 -12.72 11.43
C GLN A 99 -3.09 -11.91 10.54
N THR A 100 -3.65 -11.40 9.46
CA THR A 100 -2.92 -10.52 8.57
C THR A 100 -3.78 -9.29 8.32
N ASN A 101 -3.10 -8.15 8.13
CA ASN A 101 -3.78 -6.93 7.76
C ASN A 101 -4.07 -6.95 6.27
N VAL A 102 -5.28 -6.57 5.91
CA VAL A 102 -5.67 -6.41 4.51
C VAL A 102 -5.96 -4.93 4.31
N TYR A 103 -5.38 -4.36 3.26
CA TYR A 103 -5.56 -2.96 2.94
C TYR A 103 -6.34 -2.85 1.64
N GLU A 104 -7.37 -2.03 1.66
CA GLU A 104 -8.07 -1.68 0.43
C GLU A 104 -7.51 -0.35 -0.03
N ILE A 105 -6.89 -0.36 -1.22
CA ILE A 105 -6.12 0.77 -1.72
C ILE A 105 -6.88 1.47 -2.82
N VAL A 106 -6.87 2.80 -2.81
CA VAL A 106 -7.43 3.59 -3.91
C VAL A 106 -6.35 3.72 -4.98
N ARG A 107 -6.66 3.32 -6.20
CA ARG A 107 -5.70 3.35 -7.28
C ARG A 107 -5.42 4.79 -7.68
N SER A 108 -4.24 5.03 -8.24
CA SER A 108 -3.81 6.40 -8.50
C SER A 108 -4.75 7.13 -9.47
N GLU A 109 -5.33 6.42 -10.41
CA GLU A 109 -6.23 7.07 -11.37
C GLU A 109 -7.54 7.49 -10.70
N ASP A 110 -7.89 6.89 -9.58
CA ASP A 110 -9.12 7.23 -8.87
C ASP A 110 -8.92 8.33 -7.84
N LEU A 111 -7.68 8.76 -7.64
CA LEU A 111 -7.41 9.81 -6.68
C LEU A 111 -7.99 11.16 -7.09
N LEU A 112 -8.33 11.31 -8.36
CA LEU A 112 -8.96 12.53 -8.84
C LEU A 112 -10.27 12.81 -8.10
N TYR A 113 -10.90 11.76 -7.60
CA TYR A 113 -12.20 11.89 -6.96
C TYR A 113 -12.14 11.99 -5.44
N LEU A 114 -10.94 11.96 -4.86
CA LEU A 114 -10.80 12.06 -3.42
C LEU A 114 -10.69 13.51 -2.99
N ASP A 115 -11.28 13.80 -1.83
CA ASP A 115 -11.24 15.13 -1.26
C ASP A 115 -10.03 15.24 -0.33
N LYS A 116 -9.04 16.01 -0.75
CA LYS A 116 -7.81 16.14 0.01
C LYS A 116 -8.00 16.91 1.31
N LYS A 117 -9.13 17.55 1.48
CA LYS A 117 -9.34 18.32 2.69
C LYS A 117 -9.40 17.48 3.93
N GLU A 118 -9.69 16.21 3.77
CA GLU A 118 -9.75 15.33 4.93
C GLU A 118 -8.47 15.37 5.74
N GLY A 119 -7.35 15.54 5.11
CA GLY A 119 -6.09 15.50 5.80
C GLY A 119 -5.64 16.83 6.35
N GLU A 120 -6.34 17.86 6.03
CA GLU A 120 -5.97 19.16 6.52
C GLU A 120 -6.52 19.39 7.91
#